data_743fe2da2f6ae89127732ff3ea17fadd
#
_entry.id   743fe2da2f6ae89127732ff3ea17fadd
#
_cell.length_a   1.000
_cell.length_b   1.000
_cell.length_c   1.000
_cell.angle_alpha   90.00
_cell.angle_beta   90.00
_cell.angle_gamma   90.00
#
_symmetry.space_group_name_H-M   'P 1'
#
loop_
_entity.id
_entity.type
_entity.pdbx_description
1 polymer ?
#
loop_
_entity_poly.entity_id
_entity_poly.type
_entity_poly.pdbx_seq_one_letter_code
_entity_poly.pdbx_strand_id
1 'polypeptide(L)'
;MCLVSAYAKSPICRLSLKKFALIFIILLWQNLAWGANFVINDDGILSQKVSQKLNEIGSELYAKSGINLAVGVYKDGELEALFKEQNLSSPFVFLALIKNKQKVEIFSDTNTLKLFNKEQILSVNPESGTIIPILVSKNGKDVYNAAILNGYADIAEQIAESLNLKLESGIGSSNKTTLNFLRIFIYALIRFFVLIIFYKKVKNG
;
A
#
# COMPACT_ATOMS: atom_id res chain seq x y z
N MET A 1 -27.99 49.76 32.79
CA MET A 1 -26.87 49.75 31.89
C MET A 1 -25.58 49.47 32.68
N CYS A 2 -25.35 48.25 33.12
CA CYS A 2 -24.13 47.76 33.81
C CYS A 2 -24.28 46.26 34.13
N LEU A 3 -24.19 45.35 33.19
CA LEU A 3 -24.09 43.90 33.45
C LEU A 3 -23.38 43.08 32.33
N VAL A 4 -22.60 43.74 31.48
CA VAL A 4 -21.91 43.03 30.36
C VAL A 4 -20.37 42.95 30.54
N SER A 5 -19.82 43.55 31.63
CA SER A 5 -18.36 43.67 31.76
C SER A 5 -17.68 42.61 32.66
N ALA A 6 -18.38 41.65 33.23
CA ALA A 6 -17.79 40.75 34.24
C ALA A 6 -17.45 39.34 33.74
N TYR A 7 -17.76 38.98 32.46
CA TYR A 7 -17.57 37.59 31.97
C TYR A 7 -16.22 37.30 31.22
N ALA A 8 -15.39 38.32 31.06
CA ALA A 8 -14.17 38.20 30.23
C ALA A 8 -12.87 37.90 31.02
N LYS A 9 -12.95 37.54 32.30
CA LYS A 9 -11.73 37.38 33.16
C LYS A 9 -11.68 36.08 33.98
N SER A 10 -12.31 34.98 33.52
CA SER A 10 -12.12 33.70 34.22
C SER A 10 -10.82 33.02 33.75
N PRO A 11 -9.92 32.63 34.67
CA PRO A 11 -8.67 31.94 34.34
C PRO A 11 -8.90 30.59 33.66
N ILE A 12 -10.09 30.04 33.79
CA ILE A 12 -10.50 28.77 33.19
C ILE A 12 -10.58 28.86 31.64
N CYS A 13 -11.02 30.01 31.09
CA CYS A 13 -11.13 30.23 29.67
C CYS A 13 -9.76 30.35 28.98
N ARG A 14 -8.77 30.95 29.63
CA ARG A 14 -7.38 31.02 29.11
C ARG A 14 -6.66 29.68 29.14
N LEU A 15 -6.96 28.84 30.13
CA LEU A 15 -6.35 27.51 30.23
C LEU A 15 -6.88 26.57 29.15
N SER A 16 -8.16 26.67 28.79
CA SER A 16 -8.82 25.91 27.72
C SER A 16 -8.23 26.26 26.34
N LEU A 17 -8.07 27.54 26.03
CA LEU A 17 -7.54 27.99 24.74
C LEU A 17 -6.08 27.54 24.50
N LYS A 18 -5.25 27.62 25.54
CA LYS A 18 -3.85 27.16 25.48
C LYS A 18 -3.77 25.65 25.29
N LYS A 19 -4.61 24.86 25.96
CA LYS A 19 -4.68 23.39 25.77
C LYS A 19 -5.18 23.02 24.37
N PHE A 20 -6.19 23.72 23.85
CA PHE A 20 -6.67 23.54 22.48
C PHE A 20 -5.60 23.90 21.45
N ALA A 21 -4.88 25.01 21.63
CA ALA A 21 -3.78 25.38 20.76
C ALA A 21 -2.65 24.33 20.78
N LEU A 22 -2.32 23.78 21.95
CA LEU A 22 -1.28 22.78 22.09
C LEU A 22 -1.68 21.45 21.44
N ILE A 23 -2.92 21.00 21.59
CA ILE A 23 -3.47 19.82 20.90
C ILE A 23 -3.49 20.04 19.38
N PHE A 24 -3.87 21.22 18.91
CA PHE A 24 -3.88 21.56 17.49
C PHE A 24 -2.47 21.58 16.88
N ILE A 25 -1.47 22.08 17.63
CA ILE A 25 -0.05 22.03 17.21
C ILE A 25 0.45 20.60 17.17
N ILE A 26 0.10 19.74 18.13
CA ILE A 26 0.48 18.31 18.13
C ILE A 26 -0.16 17.59 16.93
N LEU A 27 -1.43 17.88 16.60
CA LEU A 27 -2.11 17.33 15.44
C LEU A 27 -1.50 17.79 14.10
N LEU A 28 -1.01 19.03 14.02
CA LEU A 28 -0.30 19.56 12.86
C LEU A 28 1.10 18.92 12.69
N TRP A 29 1.77 18.55 13.76
CA TRP A 29 3.08 17.89 13.69
C TRP A 29 3.03 16.44 13.22
N GLN A 30 1.92 15.77 13.34
CA GLN A 30 1.75 14.39 12.84
C GLN A 30 1.79 14.27 11.32
N ASN A 31 1.65 15.38 10.58
CA ASN A 31 1.69 15.40 9.11
C ASN A 31 3.10 15.66 8.51
N LEU A 32 4.13 15.85 9.35
CA LEU A 32 5.53 15.93 8.88
C LEU A 32 6.17 14.52 8.88
N ALA A 33 5.48 13.52 8.32
CA ALA A 33 6.16 12.32 7.88
C ALA A 33 7.05 12.73 6.69
N TRP A 34 8.33 12.86 6.91
CA TRP A 34 9.31 12.95 5.85
C TRP A 34 9.12 11.71 5.01
N GLY A 35 8.57 11.89 3.81
CA GLY A 35 8.34 10.80 2.88
C GLY A 35 9.69 10.22 2.49
N ALA A 36 10.05 9.09 3.08
CA ALA A 36 11.11 8.27 2.54
C ALA A 36 10.73 7.98 1.09
N ASN A 37 11.61 8.32 0.15
CA ASN A 37 11.36 8.05 -1.26
C ASN A 37 11.74 6.59 -1.54
N PHE A 38 10.75 5.74 -1.67
CA PHE A 38 10.92 4.32 -1.96
C PHE A 38 11.02 4.03 -3.46
N VAL A 39 10.89 5.06 -4.31
CA VAL A 39 10.82 4.92 -5.76
C VAL A 39 11.92 5.71 -6.44
N ILE A 40 12.76 5.00 -7.19
CA ILE A 40 13.74 5.56 -8.10
C ILE A 40 13.21 5.32 -9.51
N ASN A 41 12.85 6.41 -10.19
CA ASN A 41 12.22 6.34 -11.51
C ASN A 41 13.07 7.12 -12.51
N ASP A 42 14.00 6.43 -13.16
CA ASP A 42 14.85 7.01 -14.16
C ASP A 42 14.08 7.23 -15.46
N ASP A 43 14.31 8.37 -16.13
CA ASP A 43 13.64 8.77 -17.38
C ASP A 43 12.08 8.78 -17.33
N GLY A 44 11.46 8.81 -16.16
CA GLY A 44 10.01 8.88 -16.03
C GLY A 44 9.28 7.67 -16.60
N ILE A 45 9.86 6.47 -16.50
CA ILE A 45 9.28 5.21 -17.00
C ILE A 45 7.97 4.88 -16.29
N LEU A 46 7.93 5.11 -14.97
CA LEU A 46 6.71 4.99 -14.19
C LEU A 46 5.93 6.29 -14.20
N SER A 47 4.62 6.19 -14.30
CA SER A 47 3.72 7.33 -14.16
C SER A 47 3.74 7.88 -12.74
N GLN A 48 3.48 9.18 -12.58
CA GLN A 48 3.40 9.83 -11.27
C GLN A 48 2.40 9.13 -10.34
N LYS A 49 1.25 8.70 -10.87
CA LYS A 49 0.22 8.00 -10.10
C LYS A 49 0.72 6.66 -9.54
N VAL A 50 1.48 5.91 -10.34
CA VAL A 50 2.08 4.64 -9.88
C VAL A 50 3.17 4.91 -8.86
N SER A 51 4.07 5.86 -9.10
CA SER A 51 5.12 6.23 -8.14
C SER A 51 4.55 6.67 -6.80
N GLN A 52 3.46 7.44 -6.79
CA GLN A 52 2.75 7.81 -5.55
C GLN A 52 2.21 6.58 -4.82
N LYS A 53 1.56 5.65 -5.56
CA LYS A 53 1.00 4.43 -4.96
C LYS A 53 2.07 3.52 -4.38
N LEU A 54 3.21 3.37 -5.06
CA LEU A 54 4.36 2.62 -4.56
C LEU A 54 4.91 3.25 -3.26
N ASN A 55 5.04 4.58 -3.22
CA ASN A 55 5.46 5.30 -2.01
C ASN A 55 4.47 5.14 -0.85
N GLU A 56 3.16 5.14 -1.11
CA GLU A 56 2.14 4.86 -0.09
C GLU A 56 2.32 3.47 0.53
N ILE A 57 2.44 2.43 -0.32
CA ILE A 57 2.63 1.04 0.12
C ILE A 57 3.95 0.89 0.89
N GLY A 58 5.06 1.43 0.34
CA GLY A 58 6.37 1.37 0.97
C GLY A 58 6.41 2.09 2.33
N SER A 59 5.82 3.28 2.41
CA SER A 59 5.74 4.05 3.66
C SER A 59 4.93 3.33 4.73
N GLU A 60 3.80 2.72 4.35
CA GLU A 60 2.96 1.96 5.28
C GLU A 60 3.68 0.70 5.76
N LEU A 61 4.30 -0.06 4.85
CA LEU A 61 5.06 -1.24 5.21
C LEU A 61 6.22 -0.89 6.16
N TYR A 62 6.98 0.16 5.83
CA TYR A 62 8.07 0.63 6.67
C TYR A 62 7.60 1.04 8.06
N ALA A 63 6.53 1.82 8.14
CA ALA A 63 5.96 2.27 9.42
C ALA A 63 5.49 1.10 10.31
N LYS A 64 4.97 0.01 9.70
CA LYS A 64 4.43 -1.15 10.44
C LYS A 64 5.47 -2.23 10.73
N SER A 65 6.48 -2.42 9.89
CA SER A 65 7.45 -3.52 9.97
C SER A 65 8.91 -3.08 10.16
N GLY A 66 9.23 -1.83 9.86
CA GLY A 66 10.60 -1.34 9.78
C GLY A 66 11.38 -1.82 8.53
N ILE A 67 10.74 -2.59 7.63
CA ILE A 67 11.38 -3.11 6.42
C ILE A 67 11.32 -2.06 5.32
N ASN A 68 12.48 -1.73 4.76
CA ASN A 68 12.61 -0.80 3.65
C ASN A 68 12.37 -1.53 2.32
N LEU A 69 11.17 -1.39 1.74
CA LEU A 69 10.86 -1.90 0.41
C LEU A 69 11.02 -0.77 -0.60
N ALA A 70 12.09 -0.82 -1.38
CA ALA A 70 12.39 0.18 -2.41
C ALA A 70 12.29 -0.43 -3.82
N VAL A 71 12.06 0.42 -4.81
CA VAL A 71 12.01 0.03 -6.22
C VAL A 71 12.83 0.99 -7.07
N GLY A 72 13.63 0.43 -7.99
CA GLY A 72 14.39 1.16 -8.98
C GLY A 72 13.99 0.74 -10.40
N VAL A 73 13.56 1.70 -11.21
CA VAL A 73 13.24 1.48 -12.63
C VAL A 73 14.15 2.33 -13.48
N TYR A 74 14.97 1.67 -14.28
CA TYR A 74 16.04 2.28 -15.06
C TYR A 74 15.87 1.98 -16.53
N LYS A 75 16.35 2.89 -17.38
CA LYS A 75 16.36 2.67 -18.83
C LYS A 75 17.42 1.64 -19.22
N ASP A 76 18.62 1.82 -18.73
CA ASP A 76 19.80 0.98 -18.97
C ASP A 76 20.64 0.81 -17.70
N GLY A 77 21.63 -0.07 -17.74
CA GLY A 77 22.58 -0.32 -16.65
C GLY A 77 22.78 -1.80 -16.36
N GLU A 78 23.45 -2.08 -15.25
CA GLU A 78 23.60 -3.41 -14.68
C GLU A 78 22.93 -3.47 -13.31
N LEU A 79 22.03 -4.43 -13.09
CA LEU A 79 21.20 -4.51 -11.87
C LEU A 79 22.02 -4.52 -10.58
N GLU A 80 23.12 -5.26 -10.56
CA GLU A 80 23.98 -5.36 -9.37
C GLU A 80 24.71 -4.06 -9.04
N ALA A 81 25.16 -3.32 -10.08
CA ALA A 81 25.81 -2.03 -9.91
C ALA A 81 24.79 -1.00 -9.37
N LEU A 82 23.61 -0.92 -9.99
CA LEU A 82 22.53 -0.03 -9.59
C LEU A 82 22.04 -0.32 -8.17
N PHE A 83 21.96 -1.60 -7.78
CA PHE A 83 21.61 -1.98 -6.42
C PHE A 83 22.68 -1.51 -5.40
N LYS A 84 23.98 -1.71 -5.70
CA LYS A 84 25.07 -1.30 -4.80
C LYS A 84 25.10 0.21 -4.55
N GLU A 85 24.72 1.01 -5.54
CA GLU A 85 24.64 2.48 -5.41
C GLU A 85 23.59 2.92 -4.40
N GLN A 86 22.56 2.11 -4.14
CA GLN A 86 21.45 2.46 -3.24
C GLN A 86 21.83 2.43 -1.76
N ASN A 87 22.95 1.77 -1.38
CA ASN A 87 23.43 1.67 0.00
C ASN A 87 22.32 1.36 1.03
N LEU A 88 21.40 0.45 0.69
CA LEU A 88 20.30 0.09 1.56
C LEU A 88 20.77 -0.66 2.79
N SER A 89 20.30 -0.25 3.96
CA SER A 89 20.56 -0.91 5.24
C SER A 89 19.47 -1.93 5.56
N SER A 90 19.88 -3.07 6.11
CA SER A 90 18.94 -4.12 6.56
C SER A 90 18.03 -3.62 7.70
N PRO A 91 16.73 -4.03 7.73
CA PRO A 91 16.07 -4.95 6.79
C PRO A 91 15.59 -4.23 5.51
N PHE A 92 15.85 -4.82 4.35
CA PHE A 92 15.45 -4.22 3.07
C PHE A 92 15.02 -5.24 2.02
N VAL A 93 14.23 -4.77 1.05
CA VAL A 93 13.96 -5.39 -0.25
C VAL A 93 14.09 -4.33 -1.34
N PHE A 94 14.76 -4.66 -2.42
CA PHE A 94 14.92 -3.77 -3.57
C PHE A 94 14.49 -4.48 -4.86
N LEU A 95 13.39 -4.02 -5.44
CA LEU A 95 12.91 -4.47 -6.74
C LEU A 95 13.54 -3.61 -7.83
N ALA A 96 14.35 -4.19 -8.71
CA ALA A 96 15.02 -3.47 -9.79
C ALA A 96 14.55 -3.96 -11.16
N LEU A 97 14.31 -3.00 -12.08
CA LEU A 97 13.93 -3.27 -13.47
C LEU A 97 14.78 -2.43 -14.41
N ILE A 98 15.34 -3.06 -15.45
CA ILE A 98 16.00 -2.40 -16.58
C ILE A 98 15.11 -2.55 -17.83
N LYS A 99 14.59 -1.43 -18.31
CA LYS A 99 13.61 -1.37 -19.40
C LYS A 99 14.16 -1.94 -20.71
N ASN A 100 15.32 -1.46 -21.16
CA ASN A 100 15.88 -1.84 -22.47
C ASN A 100 16.30 -3.30 -22.51
N LYS A 101 16.75 -3.87 -21.40
CA LYS A 101 17.14 -5.29 -21.28
C LYS A 101 15.96 -6.18 -20.87
N GLN A 102 14.80 -5.61 -20.54
CA GLN A 102 13.64 -6.31 -19.96
C GLN A 102 14.04 -7.24 -18.80
N LYS A 103 15.03 -6.81 -18.02
CA LYS A 103 15.57 -7.60 -16.91
C LYS A 103 15.01 -7.08 -15.59
N VAL A 104 14.50 -7.99 -14.77
CA VAL A 104 13.98 -7.68 -13.43
C VAL A 104 14.65 -8.58 -12.40
N GLU A 105 14.95 -8.04 -11.23
CA GLU A 105 15.56 -8.76 -10.13
C GLU A 105 15.07 -8.20 -8.78
N ILE A 106 15.07 -9.06 -7.75
CA ILE A 106 14.76 -8.67 -6.39
C ILE A 106 15.97 -8.97 -5.51
N PHE A 107 16.50 -7.92 -4.87
CA PHE A 107 17.56 -8.02 -3.88
C PHE A 107 16.98 -7.86 -2.50
N SER A 108 17.47 -8.62 -1.53
CA SER A 108 17.06 -8.50 -0.13
C SER A 108 18.14 -9.06 0.78
N ASP A 109 18.08 -8.67 2.05
CA ASP A 109 18.86 -9.37 3.07
C ASP A 109 18.29 -10.77 3.38
N THR A 110 19.14 -11.62 3.98
CA THR A 110 18.82 -13.04 4.22
C THR A 110 17.59 -13.26 5.11
N ASN A 111 17.30 -12.36 6.04
CA ASN A 111 16.17 -12.50 6.95
C ASN A 111 14.88 -12.07 6.29
N THR A 112 14.90 -10.95 5.58
CA THR A 112 13.74 -10.43 4.87
C THR A 112 13.34 -11.34 3.69
N LEU A 113 14.31 -12.00 3.04
CA LEU A 113 14.04 -12.96 1.96
C LEU A 113 13.14 -14.13 2.40
N LYS A 114 13.11 -14.48 3.69
CA LYS A 114 12.25 -15.56 4.22
C LYS A 114 10.78 -15.16 4.35
N LEU A 115 10.46 -13.87 4.26
CA LEU A 115 9.12 -13.34 4.47
C LEU A 115 8.26 -13.31 3.21
N PHE A 116 8.86 -13.53 2.03
CA PHE A 116 8.14 -13.56 0.75
C PHE A 116 8.75 -14.57 -0.20
N ASN A 117 7.99 -14.98 -1.21
CA ASN A 117 8.43 -15.96 -2.20
C ASN A 117 8.93 -15.27 -3.48
N LYS A 118 10.24 -14.98 -3.51
CA LYS A 118 10.91 -14.34 -4.67
C LYS A 118 10.71 -15.13 -5.97
N GLU A 119 10.81 -16.46 -5.92
CA GLU A 119 10.72 -17.32 -7.10
C GLU A 119 9.31 -17.29 -7.69
N GLN A 120 8.28 -17.27 -6.84
CA GLN A 120 6.90 -17.12 -7.29
C GLN A 120 6.69 -15.78 -7.97
N ILE A 121 7.11 -14.67 -7.36
CA ILE A 121 6.92 -13.31 -7.88
C ILE A 121 7.60 -13.14 -9.25
N LEU A 122 8.79 -13.71 -9.41
CA LEU A 122 9.57 -13.70 -10.65
C LEU A 122 9.27 -14.90 -11.58
N SER A 123 8.25 -15.70 -11.30
CA SER A 123 7.87 -16.82 -12.16
C SER A 123 7.38 -16.34 -13.52
N VAL A 124 7.77 -17.06 -14.57
CA VAL A 124 7.25 -16.85 -15.94
C VAL A 124 5.85 -17.41 -16.13
N ASN A 125 5.39 -18.26 -15.20
CA ASN A 125 4.07 -18.88 -15.26
C ASN A 125 2.97 -17.83 -15.00
N PRO A 126 2.02 -17.59 -15.92
CA PRO A 126 0.94 -16.61 -15.76
C PRO A 126 0.02 -16.87 -14.55
N GLU A 127 -0.07 -18.11 -14.06
CA GLU A 127 -0.93 -18.47 -12.92
C GLU A 127 -0.29 -18.14 -11.56
N SER A 128 1.02 -18.06 -11.51
CA SER A 128 1.75 -17.84 -10.25
C SER A 128 2.63 -16.59 -10.25
N GLY A 129 3.20 -16.22 -11.40
CA GLY A 129 4.08 -15.06 -11.52
C GLY A 129 3.33 -13.75 -11.52
N THR A 130 3.90 -12.76 -10.84
CA THR A 130 3.27 -11.44 -10.71
C THR A 130 3.88 -10.40 -11.64
N ILE A 131 5.18 -10.49 -11.94
CA ILE A 131 5.91 -9.46 -12.71
C ILE A 131 6.11 -9.88 -14.17
N ILE A 132 6.80 -11.00 -14.40
CA ILE A 132 7.25 -11.40 -15.73
C ILE A 132 6.10 -11.65 -16.71
N PRO A 133 4.99 -12.32 -16.33
CA PRO A 133 3.85 -12.51 -17.23
C PRO A 133 3.25 -11.20 -17.75
N ILE A 134 3.25 -10.16 -16.91
CA ILE A 134 2.76 -8.83 -17.28
C ILE A 134 3.75 -8.16 -18.25
N LEU A 135 5.06 -8.21 -17.96
CA LEU A 135 6.10 -7.60 -18.79
C LEU A 135 6.14 -8.17 -20.21
N VAL A 136 5.88 -9.46 -20.37
CA VAL A 136 5.88 -10.12 -21.70
C VAL A 136 4.52 -10.08 -22.40
N SER A 137 3.49 -9.50 -21.77
CA SER A 137 2.15 -9.42 -22.35
C SER A 137 2.11 -8.53 -23.59
N LYS A 138 1.68 -9.09 -24.71
CA LYS A 138 1.58 -8.38 -26.00
C LYS A 138 0.43 -7.36 -26.05
N ASN A 139 -0.56 -7.52 -25.17
CA ASN A 139 -1.81 -6.72 -25.19
C ASN A 139 -1.82 -5.57 -24.16
N GLY A 140 -0.77 -5.41 -23.37
CA GLY A 140 -0.68 -4.39 -22.33
C GLY A 140 -0.27 -3.02 -22.90
N LYS A 141 -1.08 -1.98 -22.65
CA LYS A 141 -0.74 -0.61 -23.03
C LYS A 141 0.36 0.00 -22.15
N ASP A 142 0.50 -0.46 -20.93
CA ASP A 142 1.41 0.10 -19.92
C ASP A 142 1.97 -1.02 -19.02
N VAL A 143 2.71 -1.93 -19.65
CA VAL A 143 3.20 -3.15 -19.01
C VAL A 143 4.17 -2.87 -17.86
N TYR A 144 5.00 -1.82 -17.95
CA TYR A 144 5.98 -1.50 -16.91
C TYR A 144 5.31 -1.00 -15.63
N ASN A 145 4.37 -0.06 -15.74
CA ASN A 145 3.61 0.42 -14.59
C ASN A 145 2.81 -0.71 -13.95
N ALA A 146 2.14 -1.54 -14.74
CA ALA A 146 1.35 -2.66 -14.23
C ALA A 146 2.24 -3.72 -13.56
N ALA A 147 3.34 -4.14 -14.18
CA ALA A 147 4.23 -5.17 -13.65
C ALA A 147 4.89 -4.73 -12.35
N ILE A 148 5.42 -3.51 -12.31
CA ILE A 148 6.09 -2.99 -11.11
C ILE A 148 5.09 -2.78 -9.98
N LEU A 149 3.92 -2.19 -10.26
CA LEU A 149 2.91 -1.96 -9.23
C LEU A 149 2.40 -3.26 -8.62
N ASN A 150 2.08 -4.26 -9.45
CA ASN A 150 1.61 -5.55 -8.94
C ASN A 150 2.71 -6.32 -8.21
N GLY A 151 3.93 -6.38 -8.76
CA GLY A 151 5.04 -7.09 -8.10
C GLY A 151 5.45 -6.46 -6.77
N TYR A 152 5.51 -5.13 -6.70
CA TYR A 152 5.82 -4.41 -5.47
C TYR A 152 4.74 -4.61 -4.40
N ALA A 153 3.47 -4.54 -4.80
CA ALA A 153 2.35 -4.78 -3.89
C ALA A 153 2.34 -6.24 -3.39
N ASP A 154 2.62 -7.22 -4.27
CA ASP A 154 2.69 -8.63 -3.89
C ASP A 154 3.82 -8.88 -2.88
N ILE A 155 5.02 -8.32 -3.08
CA ILE A 155 6.11 -8.36 -2.09
C ILE A 155 5.65 -7.78 -0.76
N ALA A 156 5.05 -6.59 -0.78
CA ALA A 156 4.60 -5.91 0.43
C ALA A 156 3.52 -6.70 1.19
N GLU A 157 2.56 -7.27 0.47
CA GLU A 157 1.47 -8.07 1.05
C GLU A 157 1.97 -9.38 1.63
N GLN A 158 2.89 -10.09 0.95
CA GLN A 158 3.49 -11.33 1.48
C GLN A 158 4.31 -11.07 2.75
N ILE A 159 5.11 -9.99 2.78
CA ILE A 159 5.85 -9.58 3.98
C ILE A 159 4.88 -9.25 5.12
N ALA A 160 3.85 -8.47 4.85
CA ALA A 160 2.86 -8.10 5.86
C ALA A 160 2.11 -9.33 6.39
N GLU A 161 1.71 -10.26 5.52
CA GLU A 161 1.05 -11.52 5.90
C GLU A 161 1.97 -12.39 6.78
N SER A 162 3.25 -12.51 6.42
CA SER A 162 4.24 -13.27 7.19
C SER A 162 4.47 -12.69 8.59
N LEU A 163 4.29 -11.39 8.76
CA LEU A 163 4.40 -10.68 10.03
C LEU A 163 3.05 -10.49 10.74
N ASN A 164 1.95 -11.05 10.23
CA ASN A 164 0.58 -10.84 10.71
C ASN A 164 0.17 -9.36 10.75
N LEU A 165 0.66 -8.56 9.81
CA LEU A 165 0.32 -7.16 9.63
C LEU A 165 -0.75 -7.01 8.54
N LYS A 166 -1.54 -5.93 8.62
CA LYS A 166 -2.51 -5.58 7.58
C LYS A 166 -2.06 -4.28 6.92
N LEU A 167 -1.97 -4.28 5.58
CA LEU A 167 -1.71 -3.09 4.78
C LEU A 167 -3.05 -2.53 4.27
N GLU A 168 -3.32 -1.26 4.54
CA GLU A 168 -4.50 -0.56 4.04
C GLU A 168 -4.30 -0.09 2.59
N SER A 169 -3.06 0.24 2.24
CA SER A 169 -2.67 0.68 0.89
C SER A 169 -2.43 -0.47 -0.09
N GLY A 170 -2.42 -1.73 0.35
CA GLY A 170 -2.23 -2.90 -0.51
C GLY A 170 -3.28 -3.01 -1.60
N ILE A 171 -2.88 -3.50 -2.79
CA ILE A 171 -3.79 -3.63 -3.95
C ILE A 171 -4.69 -4.87 -3.80
N GLY A 172 -4.16 -5.96 -3.28
CA GLY A 172 -4.88 -7.22 -3.08
C GLY A 172 -5.87 -7.17 -1.92
N SER A 173 -5.57 -6.41 -0.86
CA SER A 173 -6.46 -6.25 0.29
C SER A 173 -7.78 -5.57 -0.09
N SER A 174 -7.75 -4.58 -0.98
CA SER A 174 -8.96 -3.91 -1.50
C SER A 174 -9.87 -4.88 -2.25
N ASN A 175 -9.32 -5.77 -3.07
CA ASN A 175 -10.10 -6.78 -3.80
C ASN A 175 -10.70 -7.84 -2.87
N LYS A 176 -9.92 -8.37 -1.92
CA LYS A 176 -10.42 -9.36 -0.94
C LYS A 176 -11.53 -8.76 -0.07
N THR A 177 -11.36 -7.53 0.40
CA THR A 177 -12.36 -6.83 1.22
C THR A 177 -13.64 -6.56 0.42
N THR A 178 -13.54 -6.08 -0.82
CA THR A 178 -14.69 -5.82 -1.70
C THR A 178 -15.44 -7.12 -2.04
N LEU A 179 -14.74 -8.21 -2.35
CA LEU A 179 -15.35 -9.51 -2.61
C LEU A 179 -16.04 -10.08 -1.36
N ASN A 180 -15.48 -9.93 -0.19
CA ASN A 180 -16.11 -10.36 1.05
C ASN A 180 -17.36 -9.54 1.37
N PHE A 181 -17.32 -8.22 1.16
CA PHE A 181 -18.50 -7.35 1.32
C PHE A 181 -19.61 -7.72 0.35
N LEU A 182 -19.27 -7.98 -0.91
CA LEU A 182 -20.22 -8.42 -1.94
C LEU A 182 -20.87 -9.78 -1.59
N ARG A 183 -20.08 -10.73 -1.08
CA ARG A 183 -20.59 -12.03 -0.61
C ARG A 183 -21.58 -11.87 0.54
N ILE A 184 -21.24 -11.08 1.56
CA ILE A 184 -22.10 -10.82 2.71
C ILE A 184 -23.41 -10.15 2.24
N PHE A 185 -23.31 -9.19 1.32
CA PHE A 185 -24.47 -8.50 0.75
C PHE A 185 -25.40 -9.45 -0.02
N ILE A 186 -24.83 -10.33 -0.87
CA ILE A 186 -25.62 -11.34 -1.61
C ILE A 186 -26.32 -12.30 -0.64
N TYR A 187 -25.62 -12.78 0.41
CA TYR A 187 -26.26 -13.66 1.41
C TYR A 187 -27.37 -12.96 2.21
N ALA A 188 -27.19 -11.67 2.52
CA ALA A 188 -28.22 -10.87 3.18
C ALA A 188 -29.46 -10.72 2.29
N LEU A 189 -29.30 -10.46 0.98
CA LEU A 189 -30.39 -10.39 0.02
C LEU A 189 -31.13 -11.73 -0.10
N ILE A 190 -30.42 -12.85 -0.21
CA ILE A 190 -31.04 -14.18 -0.30
C ILE A 190 -31.88 -14.45 0.97
N ARG A 191 -31.34 -14.18 2.15
CA ARG A 191 -32.07 -14.32 3.41
C ARG A 191 -33.34 -13.44 3.45
N PHE A 192 -33.22 -12.21 2.99
CA PHE A 192 -34.36 -11.29 2.94
C PHE A 192 -35.46 -11.79 2.02
N PHE A 193 -35.14 -12.30 0.83
CA PHE A 193 -36.13 -12.89 -0.07
C PHE A 193 -36.79 -14.15 0.49
N VAL A 194 -35.99 -15.02 1.14
CA VAL A 194 -36.56 -16.22 1.80
C VAL A 194 -37.56 -15.84 2.91
N LEU A 195 -37.24 -14.82 3.72
CA LEU A 195 -38.16 -14.32 4.76
C LEU A 195 -39.44 -13.76 4.17
N ILE A 196 -39.37 -13.01 3.06
CA ILE A 196 -40.59 -12.49 2.38
C ILE A 196 -41.46 -13.63 1.88
N ILE A 197 -40.87 -14.65 1.25
CA ILE A 197 -41.61 -15.82 0.75
C ILE A 197 -42.27 -16.57 1.90
N PHE A 198 -41.55 -16.76 3.00
CA PHE A 198 -42.08 -17.43 4.20
C PHE A 198 -43.23 -16.64 4.83
N TYR A 199 -43.04 -15.31 4.95
CA TYR A 199 -44.07 -14.42 5.47
C TYR A 199 -45.35 -14.44 4.61
N LYS A 200 -45.21 -14.39 3.27
CA LYS A 200 -46.36 -14.51 2.35
C LYS A 200 -47.04 -15.86 2.48
N LYS A 201 -46.29 -16.96 2.63
CA LYS A 201 -46.87 -18.31 2.78
C LYS A 201 -47.66 -18.47 4.08
N VAL A 202 -47.17 -17.90 5.18
CA VAL A 202 -47.83 -17.93 6.50
C VAL A 202 -49.07 -17.04 6.52
N LYS A 203 -49.09 -15.92 5.79
CA LYS A 203 -50.24 -15.00 5.76
C LYS A 203 -51.37 -15.46 4.84
N ASN A 204 -51.06 -16.28 3.82
CA ASN A 204 -52.03 -16.73 2.80
C ASN A 204 -52.42 -18.22 2.96
N GLY A 205 -51.98 -18.92 3.98
CA GLY A 205 -52.41 -20.24 4.40
C GLY A 205 -53.24 -20.15 5.69
#